data_246aa55351ff20353ff68725ab3d03c4
#
_entry.id   246aa55351ff20353ff68725ab3d03c4
#
_cell.length_a   1.000
_cell.length_b   1.000
_cell.length_c   1.000
_cell.angle_alpha   90.00
_cell.angle_beta   90.00
_cell.angle_gamma   90.00
#
_symmetry.space_group_name_H-M   'P 1'
#
loop_
_entity.id
_entity.type
_entity.pdbx_description
1 polymer ?
#
loop_
_entity_poly.entity_id
_entity_poly.type
_entity_poly.pdbx_seq_one_letter_code
_entity_poly.pdbx_strand_id
1 'polypeptide(L)'
;MDLILLITGIVQVAISLLIAIFLIFTASKIFRSMISGINETEELKKNNVAVAILNGSIVLALILVIKKSIESAITIFANTLRNPDAVISSYLESALIMLGHILLGGIIGFTSIYAALQIFIWLTKDLDELKEIKENNTSVGIFLGIIIVSMALLLAGR
;
A
#
# COMPACT_ATOMS: atom_id res chain seq x y z
N MET A 1 1.87 26.84 21.66
CA MET A 1 1.65 25.70 20.74
C MET A 1 0.17 25.36 20.81
N ASP A 2 -0.53 25.45 19.71
CA ASP A 2 -1.97 25.25 19.69
C ASP A 2 -2.31 23.81 20.08
N LEU A 3 -3.06 23.60 21.14
CA LEU A 3 -3.47 22.30 21.64
C LEU A 3 -4.15 21.47 20.54
N ILE A 4 -4.92 22.12 19.68
CA ILE A 4 -5.58 21.51 18.52
C ILE A 4 -4.55 20.96 17.53
N LEU A 5 -3.48 21.71 17.24
CA LEU A 5 -2.40 21.25 16.36
C LEU A 5 -1.68 20.02 16.93
N LEU A 6 -1.43 20.01 18.24
CA LEU A 6 -0.82 18.85 18.91
C LEU A 6 -1.70 17.60 18.82
N ILE A 7 -2.99 17.75 19.17
CA ILE A 7 -3.96 16.65 19.12
C ILE A 7 -4.09 16.12 17.68
N THR A 8 -4.23 17.00 16.70
CA THR A 8 -4.33 16.63 15.29
C THR A 8 -3.10 15.87 14.84
N GLY A 9 -1.89 16.31 15.25
CA GLY A 9 -0.64 15.62 14.93
C GLY A 9 -0.57 14.20 15.52
N ILE A 10 -0.96 14.05 16.79
CA ILE A 10 -0.98 12.73 17.46
C ILE A 10 -1.99 11.79 16.77
N VAL A 11 -3.19 12.28 16.48
CA VAL A 11 -4.23 11.51 15.78
C VAL A 11 -3.73 11.10 14.38
N GLN A 12 -3.09 12.01 13.66
CA GLN A 12 -2.50 11.72 12.36
C GLN A 12 -1.48 10.59 12.41
N VAL A 13 -0.54 10.64 13.36
CA VAL A 13 0.47 9.60 13.54
C VAL A 13 -0.16 8.26 13.89
N ALA A 14 -1.13 8.25 14.81
CA ALA A 14 -1.83 7.03 15.23
C ALA A 14 -2.58 6.38 14.06
N ILE A 15 -3.34 7.17 13.28
CA ILE A 15 -4.07 6.68 12.10
C ILE A 15 -3.08 6.15 11.04
N SER A 16 -2.01 6.90 10.76
CA SER A 16 -1.00 6.48 9.79
C SER A 16 -0.33 5.16 10.18
N LEU A 17 -0.04 4.96 11.46
CA LEU A 17 0.52 3.72 11.99
C LEU A 17 -0.44 2.53 11.81
N LEU A 18 -1.71 2.70 12.16
CA LEU A 18 -2.73 1.66 11.98
C LEU A 18 -2.90 1.28 10.52
N ILE A 19 -2.93 2.27 9.64
CA ILE A 19 -3.02 2.05 8.19
C ILE A 19 -1.77 1.32 7.69
N ALA A 20 -0.56 1.72 8.12
CA ALA A 20 0.68 1.05 7.72
C ALA A 20 0.68 -0.43 8.11
N ILE A 21 0.28 -0.77 9.34
CA ILE A 21 0.15 -2.16 9.80
C ILE A 21 -0.87 -2.93 8.94
N PHE A 22 -2.03 -2.32 8.67
CA PHE A 22 -3.05 -2.93 7.83
C PHE A 22 -2.56 -3.16 6.40
N LEU A 23 -1.81 -2.20 5.83
CA LEU A 23 -1.23 -2.31 4.49
C LEU A 23 -0.20 -3.42 4.40
N ILE A 24 0.70 -3.55 5.38
CA ILE A 24 1.69 -4.63 5.43
C ILE A 24 0.99 -5.99 5.46
N PHE A 25 -0.03 -6.14 6.31
CA PHE A 25 -0.81 -7.37 6.38
C PHE A 25 -1.55 -7.67 5.07
N THR A 26 -2.12 -6.65 4.45
CA THR A 26 -2.83 -6.76 3.18
C THR A 26 -1.86 -7.10 2.05
N ALA A 27 -0.68 -6.47 2.00
CA ALA A 27 0.37 -6.76 1.02
C ALA A 27 0.77 -8.24 1.03
N SER A 28 0.95 -8.83 2.20
CA SER A 28 1.26 -10.27 2.33
C SER A 28 0.13 -11.16 1.80
N LYS A 29 -1.13 -10.77 1.99
CA LYS A 29 -2.28 -11.49 1.39
C LYS A 29 -2.30 -11.35 -0.14
N ILE A 30 -2.03 -10.15 -0.63
CA ILE A 30 -1.92 -9.85 -2.06
C ILE A 30 -0.84 -10.71 -2.68
N PHE A 31 0.35 -10.70 -2.11
CA PHE A 31 1.47 -11.51 -2.57
C PHE A 31 1.05 -12.97 -2.77
N ARG A 32 0.41 -13.59 -1.78
CA ARG A 32 -0.09 -14.97 -1.87
C ARG A 32 -1.16 -15.17 -2.95
N SER A 33 -2.01 -14.18 -3.18
CA SER A 33 -3.05 -14.24 -4.23
C SER A 33 -2.47 -14.10 -5.63
N MET A 34 -1.41 -13.31 -5.78
CA MET A 34 -0.79 -13.01 -7.08
C MET A 34 0.18 -14.09 -7.51
N ILE A 35 0.85 -14.72 -6.57
CA ILE A 35 1.89 -15.71 -6.79
C ILE A 35 1.38 -17.05 -6.28
N SER A 36 0.50 -17.66 -7.07
CA SER A 36 -0.04 -18.98 -6.75
C SER A 36 1.10 -20.00 -6.64
N GLY A 37 1.16 -20.72 -5.50
CA GLY A 37 2.16 -21.77 -5.26
C GLY A 37 3.43 -21.32 -4.55
N ILE A 38 3.55 -20.06 -4.12
CA ILE A 38 4.63 -19.59 -3.24
C ILE A 38 4.07 -19.25 -1.87
N ASN A 39 4.53 -19.97 -0.84
CA ASN A 39 4.26 -19.60 0.55
C ASN A 39 5.36 -18.63 1.02
N GLU A 40 5.03 -17.33 1.04
CA GLU A 40 5.94 -16.25 1.44
C GLU A 40 6.70 -16.58 2.73
N THR A 41 5.98 -17.02 3.77
CA THR A 41 6.57 -17.29 5.09
C THR A 41 7.58 -18.44 5.04
N GLU A 42 7.32 -19.48 4.26
CA GLU A 42 8.24 -20.61 4.08
C GLU A 42 9.47 -20.21 3.26
N GLU A 43 9.27 -19.44 2.21
CA GLU A 43 10.37 -18.97 1.36
C GLU A 43 11.30 -18.00 2.10
N LEU A 44 10.74 -17.10 2.93
CA LEU A 44 11.55 -16.24 3.78
C LEU A 44 12.36 -17.01 4.82
N LYS A 45 11.80 -18.09 5.39
CA LYS A 45 12.56 -18.99 6.28
C LYS A 45 13.71 -19.72 5.58
N LYS A 46 13.59 -19.94 4.28
CA LYS A 46 14.65 -20.51 3.44
C LYS A 46 15.67 -19.49 2.95
N ASN A 47 15.58 -18.24 3.42
CA ASN A 47 16.40 -17.11 2.96
C ASN A 47 16.22 -16.81 1.45
N ASN A 48 15.02 -16.97 0.92
CA ASN A 48 14.72 -16.60 -0.46
C ASN A 48 14.69 -15.07 -0.61
N VAL A 49 15.81 -14.52 -1.07
CA VAL A 49 16.01 -13.07 -1.24
C VAL A 49 15.12 -12.51 -2.35
N ALA A 50 14.88 -13.28 -3.42
CA ALA A 50 14.01 -12.84 -4.51
C ALA A 50 12.56 -12.61 -4.03
N VAL A 51 12.02 -13.52 -3.21
CA VAL A 51 10.71 -13.37 -2.57
C VAL A 51 10.69 -12.18 -1.63
N ALA A 52 11.76 -11.98 -0.83
CA ALA A 52 11.84 -10.86 0.10
C ALA A 52 11.80 -9.51 -0.62
N ILE A 53 12.57 -9.36 -1.71
CA ILE A 53 12.61 -8.15 -2.52
C ILE A 53 11.25 -7.88 -3.17
N LEU A 54 10.65 -8.88 -3.79
CA LEU A 54 9.38 -8.74 -4.47
C LEU A 54 8.27 -8.33 -3.48
N ASN A 55 8.18 -9.01 -2.34
CA ASN A 55 7.20 -8.68 -1.31
C ASN A 55 7.42 -7.26 -0.74
N GLY A 56 8.66 -6.91 -0.41
CA GLY A 56 9.02 -5.57 0.05
C GLY A 56 8.67 -4.48 -0.97
N SER A 57 8.85 -4.75 -2.26
CA SER A 57 8.47 -3.84 -3.35
C SER A 57 6.96 -3.65 -3.44
N ILE A 58 6.16 -4.70 -3.25
CA ILE A 58 4.69 -4.61 -3.21
C ILE A 58 4.22 -3.76 -2.02
N VAL A 59 4.80 -3.98 -0.83
CA VAL A 59 4.50 -3.18 0.36
C VAL A 59 4.80 -1.70 0.10
N LEU A 60 6.00 -1.41 -0.41
CA LEU A 60 6.42 -0.05 -0.72
C LEU A 60 5.50 0.61 -1.75
N ALA A 61 5.16 -0.10 -2.81
CA ALA A 61 4.27 0.37 -3.86
C ALA A 61 2.87 0.72 -3.34
N LEU A 62 2.30 -0.13 -2.48
CA LEU A 62 1.00 0.13 -1.83
C LEU A 62 1.06 1.40 -0.98
N ILE A 63 2.11 1.57 -0.17
CA ILE A 63 2.29 2.75 0.66
C ILE A 63 2.35 4.01 -0.21
N LEU A 64 3.12 3.98 -1.30
CA LEU A 64 3.27 5.12 -2.21
C LEU A 64 1.94 5.53 -2.84
N VAL A 65 1.15 4.57 -3.33
CA VAL A 65 -0.14 4.87 -4.00
C VAL A 65 -1.18 5.36 -2.99
N ILE A 66 -1.24 4.76 -1.80
CA ILE A 66 -2.28 5.09 -0.80
C ILE A 66 -1.95 6.38 -0.04
N LYS A 67 -0.69 6.76 0.05
CA LYS A 67 -0.23 7.94 0.81
C LYS A 67 -1.10 9.18 0.56
N LYS A 68 -1.37 9.51 -0.69
CA LYS A 68 -2.17 10.69 -1.06
C LYS A 68 -3.63 10.60 -0.58
N SER A 69 -4.22 9.42 -0.62
CA SER A 69 -5.58 9.19 -0.09
C SER A 69 -5.61 9.35 1.43
N ILE A 70 -4.57 8.92 2.13
CA ILE A 70 -4.43 9.10 3.57
C ILE A 70 -4.29 10.58 3.92
N GLU A 71 -3.43 11.33 3.22
CA GLU A 71 -3.24 12.76 3.44
C GLU A 71 -4.54 13.54 3.24
N SER A 72 -5.28 13.24 2.16
CA SER A 72 -6.59 13.85 1.89
C SER A 72 -7.60 13.52 2.99
N ALA A 73 -7.67 12.28 3.40
CA ALA A 73 -8.56 11.80 4.45
C ALA A 73 -8.31 12.51 5.79
N ILE A 74 -7.04 12.62 6.19
CA ILE A 74 -6.64 13.30 7.41
C ILE A 74 -6.96 14.79 7.36
N THR A 75 -6.73 15.43 6.20
CA THR A 75 -7.02 16.86 6.01
C THR A 75 -8.50 17.16 6.21
N ILE A 76 -9.39 16.32 5.68
CA ILE A 76 -10.85 16.47 5.85
C ILE A 76 -11.21 16.42 7.33
N PHE A 77 -10.73 15.44 8.07
CA PHE A 77 -11.01 15.29 9.49
C PHE A 77 -10.40 16.45 10.31
N ALA A 78 -9.18 16.86 10.01
CA ALA A 78 -8.51 17.97 10.66
C ALA A 78 -9.25 19.31 10.45
N ASN A 79 -9.82 19.55 9.28
CA ASN A 79 -10.61 20.73 9.00
C ASN A 79 -11.89 20.75 9.83
N THR A 80 -12.54 19.61 10.02
CA THR A 80 -13.71 19.51 10.92
C THR A 80 -13.35 19.80 12.37
N LEU A 81 -12.20 19.31 12.86
CA LEU A 81 -11.70 19.58 14.21
C LEU A 81 -11.41 21.08 14.46
N ARG A 82 -11.06 21.82 13.41
CA ARG A 82 -10.77 23.27 13.49
C ARG A 82 -12.00 24.15 13.33
N ASN A 83 -13.11 23.59 12.91
CA ASN A 83 -14.35 24.34 12.72
C ASN A 83 -15.06 24.55 14.07
N PRO A 84 -15.15 25.78 14.60
CA PRO A 84 -15.81 26.05 15.89
C PRO A 84 -17.33 25.79 15.86
N ASP A 85 -17.93 25.76 14.67
CA ASP A 85 -19.36 25.52 14.47
C ASP A 85 -19.67 24.05 14.21
N ALA A 86 -18.64 23.15 14.30
CA ALA A 86 -18.83 21.73 14.04
C ALA A 86 -19.70 21.10 15.13
N VAL A 87 -20.74 20.42 14.69
CA VAL A 87 -21.64 19.61 15.52
C VAL A 87 -21.28 18.14 15.43
N ILE A 88 -21.83 17.30 16.31
CA ILE A 88 -21.52 15.85 16.36
C ILE A 88 -21.71 15.17 14.98
N SER A 89 -22.75 15.55 14.23
CA SER A 89 -22.96 15.02 12.88
C SER A 89 -21.83 15.37 11.91
N SER A 90 -21.20 16.55 12.03
CA SER A 90 -20.06 16.94 11.19
C SER A 90 -18.83 16.05 11.43
N TYR A 91 -18.59 15.64 12.67
CA TYR A 91 -17.50 14.70 13.00
C TYR A 91 -17.76 13.30 12.45
N LEU A 92 -19.01 12.83 12.56
CA LEU A 92 -19.40 11.54 12.01
C LEU A 92 -19.27 11.51 10.49
N GLU A 93 -19.77 12.55 9.81
CA GLU A 93 -19.68 12.71 8.36
C GLU A 93 -18.22 12.75 7.89
N SER A 94 -17.37 13.56 8.51
CA SER A 94 -15.96 13.64 8.17
C SER A 94 -15.22 12.32 8.40
N ALA A 95 -15.56 11.58 9.46
CA ALA A 95 -14.99 10.25 9.72
C ALA A 95 -15.40 9.23 8.65
N LEU A 96 -16.67 9.26 8.21
CA LEU A 96 -17.14 8.38 7.13
C LEU A 96 -16.47 8.71 5.80
N ILE A 97 -16.32 10.00 5.47
CA ILE A 97 -15.62 10.45 4.27
C ILE A 97 -14.15 10.05 4.33
N MET A 98 -13.50 10.21 5.48
CA MET A 98 -12.12 9.77 5.72
C MET A 98 -11.95 8.27 5.45
N LEU A 99 -12.83 7.44 6.03
CA LEU A 99 -12.83 6.00 5.79
C LEU A 99 -13.05 5.67 4.31
N GLY A 100 -13.98 6.37 3.66
CA GLY A 100 -14.24 6.21 2.22
C GLY A 100 -12.99 6.47 1.37
N HIS A 101 -12.26 7.55 1.63
CA HIS A 101 -11.01 7.87 0.93
C HIS A 101 -9.93 6.81 1.14
N ILE A 102 -9.76 6.30 2.35
CA ILE A 102 -8.78 5.27 2.67
C ILE A 102 -9.13 3.95 1.95
N LEU A 103 -10.40 3.54 2.00
CA LEU A 103 -10.86 2.32 1.34
C LEU A 103 -10.74 2.41 -0.18
N LEU A 104 -11.19 3.50 -0.78
CA LEU A 104 -11.08 3.72 -2.24
C LEU A 104 -9.61 3.78 -2.67
N GLY A 105 -8.76 4.52 -1.96
CA GLY A 105 -7.33 4.55 -2.23
C GLY A 105 -6.69 3.17 -2.12
N GLY A 106 -7.09 2.38 -1.13
CA GLY A 106 -6.66 0.99 -0.97
C GLY A 106 -7.06 0.11 -2.14
N ILE A 107 -8.33 0.17 -2.56
CA ILE A 107 -8.85 -0.61 -3.69
C ILE A 107 -8.13 -0.21 -4.99
N ILE A 108 -8.01 1.09 -5.26
CA ILE A 108 -7.32 1.59 -6.47
C ILE A 108 -5.85 1.17 -6.46
N GLY A 109 -5.16 1.37 -5.33
CA GLY A 109 -3.76 0.98 -5.19
C GLY A 109 -3.55 -0.51 -5.42
N PHE A 110 -4.38 -1.34 -4.80
CA PHE A 110 -4.34 -2.78 -4.96
C PHE A 110 -4.57 -3.22 -6.40
N THR A 111 -5.68 -2.79 -7.01
CA THR A 111 -6.03 -3.18 -8.37
C THR A 111 -4.99 -2.70 -9.39
N SER A 112 -4.42 -1.52 -9.19
CA SER A 112 -3.38 -0.98 -10.07
C SER A 112 -2.09 -1.79 -10.02
N ILE A 113 -1.61 -2.15 -8.82
CA ILE A 113 -0.40 -2.95 -8.65
C ILE A 113 -0.62 -4.37 -9.17
N TYR A 114 -1.78 -4.96 -8.88
CA TYR A 114 -2.16 -6.26 -9.41
C TYR A 114 -2.17 -6.27 -10.94
N ALA A 115 -2.87 -5.31 -11.55
CA ALA A 115 -2.93 -5.19 -13.00
C ALA A 115 -1.55 -4.97 -13.63
N ALA A 116 -0.72 -4.12 -13.04
CA ALA A 116 0.64 -3.86 -13.50
C ALA A 116 1.49 -5.15 -13.54
N LEU A 117 1.44 -5.94 -12.47
CA LEU A 117 2.15 -7.23 -12.40
C LEU A 117 1.62 -8.23 -13.43
N GLN A 118 0.30 -8.38 -13.56
CA GLN A 118 -0.29 -9.31 -14.51
C GLN A 118 0.03 -8.93 -15.96
N ILE A 119 -0.03 -7.64 -16.28
CA ILE A 119 0.33 -7.15 -17.62
C ILE A 119 1.81 -7.42 -17.89
N PHE A 120 2.68 -7.20 -16.91
CA PHE A 120 4.11 -7.44 -17.07
C PHE A 120 4.41 -8.93 -17.30
N ILE A 121 3.91 -9.84 -16.47
CA ILE A 121 4.04 -11.29 -16.64
C ILE A 121 3.49 -11.74 -18.01
N TRP A 122 2.41 -11.12 -18.47
CA TRP A 122 1.87 -11.40 -19.79
C TRP A 122 2.77 -10.94 -20.94
N LEU A 123 3.51 -9.84 -20.75
CA LEU A 123 4.44 -9.30 -21.76
C LEU A 123 5.75 -10.10 -21.84
N THR A 124 6.17 -10.74 -20.75
CA THR A 124 7.45 -11.46 -20.62
C THR A 124 7.28 -12.98 -20.72
N LYS A 125 6.54 -13.43 -21.74
CA LYS A 125 6.15 -14.85 -21.94
C LYS A 125 7.32 -15.84 -22.02
N ASP A 126 8.50 -15.36 -22.36
CA ASP A 126 9.72 -16.19 -22.53
C ASP A 126 10.43 -16.46 -21.20
N LEU A 127 10.03 -15.79 -20.12
CA LEU A 127 10.57 -15.95 -18.77
C LEU A 127 9.45 -16.39 -17.83
N ASP A 128 9.62 -17.53 -17.16
CA ASP A 128 8.74 -17.93 -16.06
C ASP A 128 9.20 -17.24 -14.77
N GLU A 129 8.84 -15.95 -14.63
CA GLU A 129 9.28 -15.13 -13.50
C GLU A 129 8.88 -15.73 -12.15
N LEU A 130 7.73 -16.37 -12.07
CA LEU A 130 7.26 -16.96 -10.83
C LEU A 130 8.12 -18.16 -10.42
N LYS A 131 8.55 -18.97 -11.38
CA LYS A 131 9.48 -20.06 -11.15
C LYS A 131 10.85 -19.53 -10.73
N GLU A 132 11.37 -18.53 -11.43
CA GLU A 132 12.65 -17.89 -11.12
C GLU A 132 12.67 -17.28 -9.71
N ILE A 133 11.58 -16.60 -9.29
CA ILE A 133 11.43 -16.08 -7.93
C ILE A 133 11.45 -17.21 -6.89
N LYS A 134 10.77 -18.32 -7.18
CA LYS A 134 10.75 -19.50 -6.30
C LYS A 134 12.13 -20.16 -6.18
N GLU A 135 12.90 -20.15 -7.25
CA GLU A 135 14.28 -20.65 -7.30
C GLU A 135 15.32 -19.65 -6.73
N ASN A 136 14.83 -18.56 -6.11
CA ASN A 136 15.65 -17.51 -5.50
C ASN A 136 16.53 -16.74 -6.50
N ASN A 137 16.07 -16.56 -7.75
CA ASN A 137 16.75 -15.70 -8.70
C ASN A 137 16.58 -14.22 -8.29
N THR A 138 17.58 -13.72 -7.57
CA THR A 138 17.59 -12.35 -7.03
C THR A 138 17.51 -11.30 -8.14
N SER A 139 18.09 -11.57 -9.32
CA SER A 139 18.05 -10.63 -10.45
C SER A 139 16.62 -10.40 -10.94
N VAL A 140 15.83 -11.48 -11.04
CA VAL A 140 14.41 -11.40 -11.41
C VAL A 140 13.61 -10.71 -10.31
N GLY A 141 13.92 -10.99 -9.03
CA GLY A 141 13.29 -10.32 -7.88
C GLY A 141 13.51 -8.80 -7.88
N ILE A 142 14.73 -8.36 -8.14
CA ILE A 142 15.08 -6.94 -8.25
C ILE A 142 14.35 -6.30 -9.45
N PHE A 143 14.38 -6.95 -10.59
CA PHE A 143 13.79 -6.44 -11.83
C PHE A 143 12.27 -6.23 -11.67
N LEU A 144 11.53 -7.22 -11.19
CA LEU A 144 10.11 -7.12 -10.89
C LEU A 144 9.82 -6.06 -9.82
N GLY A 145 10.64 -6.02 -8.77
CA GLY A 145 10.50 -5.03 -7.70
C GLY A 145 10.62 -3.59 -8.22
N ILE A 146 11.59 -3.32 -9.09
CA ILE A 146 11.78 -2.00 -9.71
C ILE A 146 10.56 -1.63 -10.55
N ILE A 147 10.04 -2.54 -11.35
CA ILE A 147 8.85 -2.29 -12.19
C ILE A 147 7.64 -1.91 -11.32
N ILE A 148 7.37 -2.69 -10.26
CA ILE A 148 6.26 -2.43 -9.34
C ILE A 148 6.39 -1.05 -8.69
N VAL A 149 7.57 -0.73 -8.17
CA VAL A 149 7.82 0.57 -7.51
C VAL A 149 7.74 1.72 -8.52
N SER A 150 8.27 1.54 -9.73
CA SER A 150 8.18 2.56 -10.79
C SER A 150 6.73 2.86 -11.19
N MET A 151 5.90 1.83 -11.33
CA MET A 151 4.47 2.00 -11.60
C MET A 151 3.77 2.72 -10.45
N ALA A 152 4.10 2.36 -9.21
CA ALA A 152 3.54 3.03 -8.02
C ALA A 152 3.93 4.52 -7.96
N LEU A 153 5.17 4.87 -8.29
CA LEU A 153 5.63 6.25 -8.37
C LEU A 153 4.88 7.06 -9.44
N LEU A 154 4.63 6.47 -10.61
CA LEU A 154 3.83 7.11 -11.67
C LEU A 154 2.39 7.36 -11.23
N LEU A 155 1.81 6.42 -10.48
CA LEU A 155 0.45 6.55 -9.95
C LEU A 155 0.38 7.56 -8.79
N ALA A 156 1.38 7.59 -7.93
CA ALA A 156 1.46 8.50 -6.78
C ALA A 156 1.78 9.94 -7.18
N GLY A 157 2.44 10.16 -8.30
CA GLY A 157 2.83 11.48 -8.81
C GLY A 157 1.70 12.33 -9.40
N ARG A 158 0.47 11.83 -9.39
CA ARG A 158 -0.72 12.56 -9.91
C ARG A 158 -1.55 13.18 -8.76
#